data_63cdaf8406e866af9c44de2a925b24e1
#
_entry.id   63cdaf8406e866af9c44de2a925b24e1
#
_cell.length_a   1.000
_cell.length_b   1.000
_cell.length_c   1.000
_cell.angle_alpha   90.00
_cell.angle_beta   90.00
_cell.angle_gamma   90.00
#
_symmetry.space_group_name_H-M   'P 1'
#
loop_
_entity.id
_entity.type
_entity.pdbx_description
1 polymer ?
#
loop_
_entity_poly.entity_id
_entity_poly.type
_entity_poly.pdbx_seq_one_letter_code
_entity_poly.pdbx_strand_id
1 'polypeptide(L)'
;MSRLHNYKPLILLFFFSFCFFAGGQIARIFPPASVRTDDKSSSGNAASSGTVPTASTSGNPLSTILPAAENWGLSFQEEGKVPVGNASFDELQQYHAYYAQKTDKKVIYLTFDAGYENGNTPRILDALKKHQAPATFFVVGNFISDNPDLIRRMVSEGHTVGNHTMTHPDMSGISSKDDFQKQLDGVEKLYESVTGEQMTKFYRPPQGIYSTSNLAMAQELGYSTFFWSLAYVDWIQNQQPSREEAFQKLLARIHPGAIVLLHNTSSTNGLILDDLLTKW
;
A
#
# COMPACT_ATOMS: atom_id res chain seq x y z
N MET A 1 -9.83 34.61 20.52
CA MET A 1 -11.01 33.71 20.56
C MET A 1 -11.15 33.11 19.18
N SER A 2 -10.43 32.01 18.90
CA SER A 2 -10.49 31.31 17.63
C SER A 2 -11.70 30.38 17.65
N ARG A 3 -12.55 30.47 16.65
CA ARG A 3 -13.71 29.61 16.48
C ARG A 3 -13.21 28.23 16.05
N LEU A 4 -13.26 27.27 16.95
CA LEU A 4 -13.12 25.85 16.64
C LEU A 4 -14.29 25.47 15.71
N HIS A 5 -14.00 25.23 14.45
CA HIS A 5 -14.97 24.65 13.53
C HIS A 5 -15.14 23.19 13.85
N ASN A 6 -16.31 22.82 14.33
CA ASN A 6 -16.68 21.42 14.54
C ASN A 6 -16.72 20.70 13.20
N TYR A 7 -15.71 19.89 12.92
CA TYR A 7 -15.73 18.93 11.83
C TYR A 7 -16.58 17.73 12.24
N LYS A 8 -17.77 17.60 11.68
CA LYS A 8 -18.50 16.33 11.72
C LYS A 8 -18.09 15.54 10.48
N PRO A 9 -17.28 14.49 10.57
CA PRO A 9 -16.89 13.71 9.41
C PRO A 9 -18.11 12.97 8.86
N LEU A 10 -18.36 13.14 7.58
CA LEU A 10 -19.18 12.21 6.83
C LEU A 10 -18.28 11.02 6.53
N ILE A 11 -18.39 9.96 7.33
CA ILE A 11 -17.69 8.69 7.06
C ILE A 11 -18.35 8.10 5.82
N LEU A 12 -17.67 8.22 4.69
CA LEU A 12 -18.14 7.63 3.44
C LEU A 12 -17.70 6.16 3.46
N LEU A 13 -18.67 5.28 3.73
CA LEU A 13 -18.53 3.85 3.50
C LEU A 13 -18.20 3.62 2.03
N PHE A 14 -17.02 3.11 1.70
CA PHE A 14 -16.78 2.45 0.44
C PHE A 14 -17.57 1.14 0.45
N PHE A 15 -18.86 1.21 0.11
CA PHE A 15 -19.54 0.06 -0.45
C PHE A 15 -18.99 -0.12 -1.86
N PHE A 16 -17.96 -0.94 -2.01
CA PHE A 16 -17.80 -1.67 -3.25
C PHE A 16 -19.00 -2.61 -3.31
N SER A 17 -20.00 -2.19 -4.06
CA SER A 17 -21.11 -3.06 -4.45
C SER A 17 -20.49 -4.24 -5.19
N PHE A 18 -20.28 -5.35 -4.50
CA PHE A 18 -20.08 -6.64 -5.12
C PHE A 18 -21.41 -7.02 -5.76
N CYS A 19 -21.59 -6.65 -7.02
CA CYS A 19 -22.59 -7.28 -7.86
C CYS A 19 -22.16 -8.74 -8.05
N PHE A 20 -22.81 -9.63 -7.33
CA PHE A 20 -22.88 -11.04 -7.70
C PHE A 20 -23.53 -11.12 -9.08
N PHE A 21 -22.72 -11.25 -10.12
CA PHE A 21 -23.19 -11.70 -11.42
C PHE A 21 -23.23 -13.24 -11.41
N ALA A 22 -24.42 -13.77 -11.19
CA ALA A 22 -24.76 -15.11 -11.59
C ALA A 22 -24.58 -15.21 -13.11
N GLY A 23 -23.98 -16.33 -13.55
CA GLY A 23 -23.53 -16.64 -14.88
C GLY A 23 -24.41 -16.15 -16.03
N GLY A 24 -23.78 -15.36 -16.90
CA GLY A 24 -24.31 -14.97 -18.19
C GLY A 24 -23.14 -14.75 -19.13
N GLN A 25 -23.09 -15.50 -20.21
CA GLN A 25 -22.09 -15.43 -21.27
C GLN A 25 -22.04 -14.04 -21.86
N ILE A 26 -20.90 -13.34 -21.78
CA ILE A 26 -20.65 -12.13 -22.57
C ILE A 26 -19.78 -12.53 -23.77
N ALA A 27 -20.37 -12.37 -24.95
CA ALA A 27 -19.78 -12.61 -26.24
C ALA A 27 -18.51 -11.77 -26.44
N ARG A 28 -17.48 -12.42 -26.99
CA ARG A 28 -16.22 -11.83 -27.45
C ARG A 28 -16.48 -10.82 -28.55
N ILE A 29 -16.02 -9.58 -28.35
CA ILE A 29 -15.90 -8.58 -29.43
C ILE A 29 -14.40 -8.18 -29.50
N PHE A 30 -13.58 -9.06 -30.06
CA PHE A 30 -12.31 -8.72 -30.72
C PHE A 30 -11.92 -9.90 -31.62
N PRO A 31 -11.57 -9.68 -32.89
CA PRO A 31 -11.15 -10.75 -33.79
C PRO A 31 -9.71 -11.19 -33.47
N PRO A 32 -9.38 -12.46 -33.68
CA PRO A 32 -8.03 -12.98 -33.48
C PRO A 32 -7.11 -12.53 -34.60
N ALA A 33 -5.89 -12.09 -34.21
CA ALA A 33 -4.80 -11.83 -35.14
C ALA A 33 -4.36 -13.15 -35.80
N SER A 34 -4.33 -13.18 -37.14
CA SER A 34 -3.91 -14.31 -37.94
C SER A 34 -2.40 -14.57 -37.82
N VAL A 35 -2.05 -15.76 -37.37
CA VAL A 35 -0.71 -16.33 -37.48
C VAL A 35 -0.53 -16.79 -38.94
N ARG A 36 0.44 -16.20 -39.64
CA ARG A 36 0.97 -16.77 -40.88
C ARG A 36 2.12 -17.69 -40.56
N THR A 37 1.92 -18.94 -40.84
CA THR A 37 2.94 -19.98 -40.98
C THR A 37 3.37 -19.94 -42.47
N ASP A 38 4.62 -19.64 -42.75
CA ASP A 38 5.25 -20.02 -44.01
C ASP A 38 6.44 -20.93 -43.73
N ASP A 39 6.16 -22.24 -44.07
CA ASP A 39 7.17 -23.25 -44.30
C ASP A 39 7.80 -23.05 -45.66
N LYS A 40 9.12 -23.09 -45.76
CA LYS A 40 9.82 -23.82 -46.83
C LYS A 40 11.33 -23.90 -46.62
N SER A 41 11.75 -25.15 -46.57
CA SER A 41 13.11 -25.66 -46.69
C SER A 41 13.77 -25.33 -48.00
N SER A 42 15.09 -25.09 -48.03
CA SER A 42 16.00 -25.86 -48.91
C SER A 42 17.46 -25.60 -48.64
N SER A 43 18.21 -26.64 -48.76
CA SER A 43 19.61 -26.91 -48.59
C SER A 43 20.52 -26.16 -49.56
N GLY A 44 21.80 -25.91 -49.18
CA GLY A 44 22.88 -25.56 -50.10
C GLY A 44 24.22 -25.30 -49.38
N ASN A 45 25.11 -26.29 -49.43
CA ASN A 45 26.52 -26.21 -49.06
C ASN A 45 27.32 -25.21 -49.96
N ALA A 46 28.24 -24.46 -49.37
CA ALA A 46 29.59 -24.28 -49.93
C ALA A 46 30.51 -23.56 -48.95
N ALA A 47 31.67 -24.12 -48.74
CA ALA A 47 32.79 -23.59 -47.96
C ALA A 47 33.53 -22.49 -48.71
N SER A 48 34.00 -21.46 -48.01
CA SER A 48 35.21 -20.74 -48.39
C SER A 48 35.81 -19.99 -47.20
N SER A 49 37.10 -20.18 -47.04
CA SER A 49 38.04 -19.62 -46.09
C SER A 49 38.17 -18.10 -46.19
N GLY A 50 38.32 -17.42 -45.07
CA GLY A 50 38.65 -15.99 -45.07
C GLY A 50 38.85 -15.43 -43.67
N THR A 51 40.12 -15.36 -43.27
CA THR A 51 40.79 -14.39 -42.36
C THR A 51 39.99 -13.69 -41.29
N VAL A 52 40.41 -13.91 -40.04
CA VAL A 52 40.04 -13.18 -38.83
C VAL A 52 40.57 -11.73 -38.86
N PRO A 53 39.78 -10.76 -38.42
CA PRO A 53 40.30 -9.67 -37.63
C PRO A 53 39.66 -9.70 -36.23
N THR A 54 40.50 -9.84 -35.23
CA THR A 54 40.24 -9.61 -33.84
C THR A 54 39.71 -8.19 -33.61
N ALA A 55 38.42 -8.06 -33.38
CA ALA A 55 37.85 -6.84 -32.81
C ALA A 55 37.45 -7.17 -31.36
N SER A 56 38.26 -6.68 -30.43
CA SER A 56 37.93 -6.61 -29.01
C SER A 56 36.75 -5.66 -28.82
N THR A 57 35.59 -6.16 -28.78
CA THR A 57 34.44 -5.44 -28.19
C THR A 57 34.39 -5.78 -26.72
N SER A 58 35.02 -4.89 -25.93
CA SER A 58 34.71 -4.81 -24.51
C SER A 58 33.25 -4.36 -24.40
N GLY A 59 32.36 -5.34 -24.32
CA GLY A 59 30.99 -5.10 -23.88
C GLY A 59 31.07 -4.72 -22.40
N ASN A 60 30.93 -3.41 -22.12
CA ASN A 60 30.54 -2.99 -20.78
C ASN A 60 29.26 -3.74 -20.44
N PRO A 61 29.21 -4.49 -19.33
CA PRO A 61 27.91 -4.93 -18.82
C PRO A 61 27.11 -3.66 -18.59
N LEU A 62 25.95 -3.54 -19.24
CA LEU A 62 24.96 -2.54 -18.85
C LEU A 62 24.72 -2.77 -17.36
N SER A 63 25.36 -1.96 -16.55
CA SER A 63 25.01 -1.79 -15.16
C SER A 63 23.58 -1.26 -15.20
N THR A 64 22.62 -2.12 -14.93
CA THR A 64 21.24 -1.73 -14.70
C THR A 64 21.29 -0.90 -13.44
N ILE A 65 21.44 0.42 -13.57
CA ILE A 65 21.33 1.34 -12.44
C ILE A 65 19.87 1.22 -11.99
N LEU A 66 19.66 0.51 -10.89
CA LEU A 66 18.35 0.47 -10.24
C LEU A 66 17.96 1.92 -9.90
N PRO A 67 16.68 2.31 -10.11
CA PRO A 67 16.23 3.60 -9.65
C PRO A 67 16.58 3.78 -8.18
N ALA A 68 17.06 4.97 -7.81
CA ALA A 68 17.45 5.25 -6.44
C ALA A 68 16.28 4.98 -5.49
N ALA A 69 16.59 4.40 -4.33
CA ALA A 69 15.62 4.26 -3.25
C ALA A 69 15.27 5.64 -2.69
N GLU A 70 13.99 5.88 -2.44
CA GLU A 70 13.48 7.10 -1.84
C GLU A 70 12.73 6.76 -0.55
N ASN A 71 12.81 7.66 0.44
CA ASN A 71 11.97 7.60 1.63
C ASN A 71 10.77 8.51 1.43
N TRP A 72 9.57 8.00 1.63
CA TRP A 72 8.37 8.83 1.58
C TRP A 72 8.45 9.93 2.65
N GLY A 73 8.42 11.18 2.21
CA GLY A 73 8.54 12.35 3.05
C GLY A 73 7.45 13.38 2.78
N LEU A 74 7.05 14.11 3.83
CA LEU A 74 6.00 15.12 3.77
C LEU A 74 6.52 16.46 4.29
N SER A 75 6.18 17.54 3.59
CA SER A 75 6.39 18.91 4.01
C SER A 75 5.05 19.58 4.29
N PHE A 76 4.76 19.83 5.57
CA PHE A 76 3.55 20.52 6.01
C PHE A 76 3.71 22.01 5.88
N GLN A 77 2.94 22.65 4.98
CA GLN A 77 3.04 24.08 4.68
C GLN A 77 1.99 24.90 5.44
N GLU A 78 0.78 24.36 5.56
CA GLU A 78 -0.37 25.04 6.15
C GLU A 78 -1.25 24.03 6.88
N GLU A 79 -1.80 24.43 8.04
CA GLU A 79 -2.74 23.60 8.79
C GLU A 79 -4.00 23.31 7.99
N GLY A 80 -4.49 22.09 8.06
CA GLY A 80 -5.72 21.66 7.36
C GLY A 80 -5.60 21.51 5.85
N LYS A 81 -4.37 21.61 5.31
CA LYS A 81 -4.10 21.43 3.88
C LYS A 81 -3.31 20.16 3.60
N VAL A 82 -3.47 19.67 2.37
CA VAL A 82 -2.67 18.54 1.89
C VAL A 82 -1.19 18.91 1.92
N PRO A 83 -0.33 18.15 2.59
CA PRO A 83 1.11 18.40 2.59
C PRO A 83 1.72 18.11 1.21
N VAL A 84 2.88 18.73 0.98
CA VAL A 84 3.69 18.42 -0.21
C VAL A 84 4.49 17.16 0.05
N GLY A 85 4.28 16.13 -0.78
CA GLY A 85 5.10 14.91 -0.79
C GLY A 85 6.38 15.09 -1.60
N ASN A 86 7.37 14.24 -1.39
CA ASN A 86 8.59 14.21 -2.22
C ASN A 86 8.34 13.63 -3.63
N ALA A 87 7.19 13.00 -3.87
CA ALA A 87 6.64 12.74 -5.19
C ALA A 87 5.24 13.37 -5.32
N SER A 88 4.93 13.88 -6.51
CA SER A 88 3.64 14.51 -6.78
C SER A 88 2.52 13.47 -6.93
N PHE A 89 1.26 13.94 -6.87
CA PHE A 89 0.10 13.08 -7.16
C PHE A 89 0.19 12.43 -8.54
N ASP A 90 0.59 13.19 -9.55
CA ASP A 90 0.59 12.73 -10.94
C ASP A 90 1.71 11.72 -11.21
N GLU A 91 2.88 11.87 -10.56
CA GLU A 91 3.96 10.89 -10.58
C GLU A 91 3.54 9.57 -9.93
N LEU A 92 2.93 9.63 -8.74
CA LEU A 92 2.48 8.43 -8.03
C LEU A 92 1.33 7.73 -8.76
N GLN A 93 0.40 8.48 -9.33
CA GLN A 93 -0.78 7.93 -10.01
C GLN A 93 -0.40 7.06 -11.22
N GLN A 94 0.73 7.34 -11.89
CA GLN A 94 1.24 6.50 -12.98
C GLN A 94 1.50 5.06 -12.54
N TYR A 95 1.76 4.86 -11.24
CA TYR A 95 2.04 3.55 -10.63
C TYR A 95 0.88 3.04 -9.75
N HIS A 96 -0.33 3.60 -9.89
CA HIS A 96 -1.44 3.33 -8.98
C HIS A 96 -1.03 3.51 -7.50
N ALA A 97 -0.22 4.54 -7.22
CA ALA A 97 0.20 4.88 -5.88
C ALA A 97 -0.47 6.18 -5.39
N TYR A 98 -0.80 6.23 -4.10
CA TYR A 98 -1.61 7.29 -3.51
C TYR A 98 -1.09 7.66 -2.13
N TYR A 99 -1.14 8.95 -1.78
CA TYR A 99 -0.85 9.41 -0.41
C TYR A 99 -1.98 10.26 0.19
N ALA A 100 -2.90 10.72 -0.63
CA ALA A 100 -4.14 11.39 -0.26
C ALA A 100 -5.13 11.30 -1.41
N GLN A 101 -6.40 11.58 -1.16
CA GLN A 101 -7.40 11.78 -2.21
C GLN A 101 -7.54 13.28 -2.50
N LYS A 102 -7.49 13.66 -3.78
CA LYS A 102 -7.83 15.03 -4.20
C LYS A 102 -9.36 15.22 -4.06
N THR A 103 -9.80 15.88 -3.00
CA THR A 103 -11.23 16.14 -2.74
C THR A 103 -11.41 17.27 -1.76
N ASP A 104 -12.52 18.02 -1.90
CA ASP A 104 -12.97 19.01 -0.93
C ASP A 104 -13.96 18.42 0.09
N LYS A 105 -14.33 17.13 -0.07
CA LYS A 105 -15.21 16.45 0.88
C LYS A 105 -14.46 16.19 2.18
N LYS A 106 -15.12 16.42 3.30
CA LYS A 106 -14.60 16.12 4.64
C LYS A 106 -14.61 14.61 4.88
N VAL A 107 -13.66 13.91 4.27
CA VAL A 107 -13.45 12.47 4.38
C VAL A 107 -11.98 12.22 4.71
N ILE A 108 -11.71 11.21 5.53
CA ILE A 108 -10.38 10.72 5.85
C ILE A 108 -10.35 9.21 5.71
N TYR A 109 -9.17 8.67 5.46
CA TYR A 109 -8.91 7.24 5.34
C TYR A 109 -7.99 6.82 6.48
N LEU A 110 -8.55 6.10 7.46
CA LEU A 110 -7.78 5.58 8.58
C LEU A 110 -6.99 4.36 8.14
N THR A 111 -5.69 4.37 8.40
CA THR A 111 -4.84 3.22 8.12
C THR A 111 -3.91 2.93 9.29
N PHE A 112 -3.67 1.64 9.53
CA PHE A 112 -2.79 1.15 10.59
C PHE A 112 -1.76 0.21 10.00
N ASP A 113 -0.47 0.43 10.31
CA ASP A 113 0.56 -0.54 10.02
C ASP A 113 0.71 -1.47 11.23
N ALA A 114 0.59 -2.79 10.97
CA ALA A 114 0.54 -3.83 12.00
C ALA A 114 1.62 -4.89 11.77
N GLY A 115 2.77 -4.69 12.42
CA GLY A 115 3.90 -5.62 12.36
C GLY A 115 3.84 -6.73 13.41
N TYR A 116 3.37 -6.43 14.61
CA TYR A 116 3.17 -7.37 15.71
C TYR A 116 2.08 -6.85 16.66
N GLU A 117 1.62 -7.68 17.60
CA GLU A 117 0.62 -7.33 18.61
C GLU A 117 1.26 -7.15 19.98
N ASN A 118 0.85 -6.10 20.69
CA ASN A 118 1.32 -5.80 22.05
C ASN A 118 0.19 -5.35 23.01
N GLY A 119 -1.06 -5.75 22.72
CA GLY A 119 -2.24 -5.48 23.54
C GLY A 119 -3.04 -4.25 23.13
N ASN A 120 -2.64 -3.51 22.11
CA ASN A 120 -3.32 -2.29 21.68
C ASN A 120 -4.35 -2.50 20.56
N THR A 121 -4.15 -3.47 19.66
CA THR A 121 -5.06 -3.70 18.53
C THR A 121 -6.52 -3.96 18.97
N PRO A 122 -6.81 -4.75 20.00
CA PRO A 122 -8.19 -4.91 20.46
C PRO A 122 -8.88 -3.60 20.85
N ARG A 123 -8.15 -2.69 21.52
CA ARG A 123 -8.68 -1.37 21.92
C ARG A 123 -8.93 -0.47 20.72
N ILE A 124 -8.03 -0.52 19.72
CA ILE A 124 -8.19 0.20 18.46
C ILE A 124 -9.46 -0.27 17.74
N LEU A 125 -9.65 -1.59 17.62
CA LEU A 125 -10.84 -2.17 17.01
C LEU A 125 -12.12 -1.81 17.79
N ASP A 126 -12.09 -1.80 19.11
CA ASP A 126 -13.23 -1.39 19.95
C ASP A 126 -13.63 0.07 19.68
N ALA A 127 -12.64 0.98 19.56
CA ALA A 127 -12.88 2.38 19.25
C ALA A 127 -13.46 2.53 17.84
N LEU A 128 -12.88 1.87 16.84
CA LEU A 128 -13.36 1.89 15.46
C LEU A 128 -14.81 1.38 15.37
N LYS A 129 -15.11 0.27 16.03
CA LYS A 129 -16.46 -0.30 16.08
C LYS A 129 -17.47 0.64 16.72
N LYS A 130 -17.12 1.26 17.85
CA LYS A 130 -17.96 2.24 18.56
C LYS A 130 -18.36 3.41 17.64
N HIS A 131 -17.42 3.89 16.83
CA HIS A 131 -17.63 5.01 15.90
C HIS A 131 -18.13 4.58 14.53
N GLN A 132 -18.31 3.27 14.27
CA GLN A 132 -18.64 2.72 12.95
C GLN A 132 -17.67 3.21 11.87
N ALA A 133 -16.39 3.32 12.23
CA ALA A 133 -15.31 3.86 11.40
C ALA A 133 -14.52 2.70 10.77
N PRO A 134 -14.71 2.40 9.48
CA PRO A 134 -13.89 1.40 8.80
C PRO A 134 -12.45 1.92 8.66
N ALA A 135 -11.49 1.00 8.72
CA ALA A 135 -10.07 1.30 8.55
C ALA A 135 -9.40 0.26 7.65
N THR A 136 -8.21 0.57 7.16
CA THR A 136 -7.34 -0.40 6.50
C THR A 136 -6.17 -0.75 7.41
N PHE A 137 -5.94 -2.05 7.63
CA PHE A 137 -4.78 -2.55 8.37
C PHE A 137 -3.79 -3.16 7.38
N PHE A 138 -2.62 -2.54 7.23
CA PHE A 138 -1.53 -3.11 6.45
C PHE A 138 -0.73 -4.04 7.35
N VAL A 139 -0.84 -5.35 7.11
CA VAL A 139 -0.32 -6.38 8.03
C VAL A 139 0.90 -7.08 7.47
N VAL A 140 1.86 -7.34 8.34
CA VAL A 140 3.04 -8.17 8.05
C VAL A 140 2.67 -9.65 8.23
N GLY A 141 3.37 -10.56 7.54
CA GLY A 141 3.05 -11.99 7.57
C GLY A 141 2.98 -12.59 8.98
N ASN A 142 3.94 -12.26 9.85
CA ASN A 142 3.93 -12.74 11.24
C ASN A 142 2.74 -12.22 12.05
N PHE A 143 2.24 -11.01 11.77
CA PHE A 143 1.04 -10.53 12.45
C PHE A 143 -0.17 -11.43 12.19
N ILE A 144 -0.33 -11.91 10.94
CA ILE A 144 -1.43 -12.82 10.56
C ILE A 144 -1.26 -14.18 11.25
N SER A 145 -0.05 -14.77 11.19
CA SER A 145 0.20 -16.09 11.76
C SER A 145 0.05 -16.12 13.29
N ASP A 146 0.49 -15.06 13.96
CA ASP A 146 0.49 -14.99 15.42
C ASP A 146 -0.88 -14.56 15.98
N ASN A 147 -1.68 -13.82 15.18
CA ASN A 147 -2.94 -13.22 15.62
C ASN A 147 -4.12 -13.49 14.65
N PRO A 148 -4.40 -14.75 14.28
CA PRO A 148 -5.45 -15.06 13.30
C PRO A 148 -6.85 -14.60 13.74
N ASP A 149 -7.12 -14.55 15.05
CA ASP A 149 -8.41 -14.08 15.56
C ASP A 149 -8.60 -12.57 15.39
N LEU A 150 -7.52 -11.78 15.48
CA LEU A 150 -7.59 -10.35 15.19
C LEU A 150 -7.84 -10.09 13.70
N ILE A 151 -7.24 -10.89 12.81
CA ILE A 151 -7.52 -10.79 11.37
C ILE A 151 -8.99 -11.10 11.09
N ARG A 152 -9.53 -12.21 11.63
CA ARG A 152 -10.95 -12.54 11.49
C ARG A 152 -11.86 -11.43 12.07
N ARG A 153 -11.46 -10.84 13.19
CA ARG A 153 -12.17 -9.73 13.80
C ARG A 153 -12.16 -8.49 12.89
N MET A 154 -11.00 -8.10 12.32
CA MET A 154 -10.90 -6.99 11.37
C MET A 154 -11.87 -7.16 10.21
N VAL A 155 -11.89 -8.34 9.58
CA VAL A 155 -12.77 -8.64 8.44
C VAL A 155 -14.25 -8.58 8.87
N SER A 156 -14.61 -9.24 9.96
CA SER A 156 -16.00 -9.31 10.43
C SER A 156 -16.56 -7.95 10.89
N GLU A 157 -15.69 -7.03 11.31
CA GLU A 157 -16.07 -5.66 11.69
C GLU A 157 -16.02 -4.67 10.51
N GLY A 158 -15.76 -5.17 9.27
CA GLY A 158 -15.82 -4.36 8.04
C GLY A 158 -14.56 -3.56 7.74
N HIS A 159 -13.43 -3.92 8.34
CA HIS A 159 -12.14 -3.33 8.01
C HIS A 159 -11.50 -4.04 6.80
N THR A 160 -10.68 -3.29 6.06
CA THR A 160 -9.86 -3.85 4.99
C THR A 160 -8.52 -4.32 5.57
N VAL A 161 -8.07 -5.51 5.20
CA VAL A 161 -6.71 -5.97 5.48
C VAL A 161 -5.90 -5.83 4.19
N GLY A 162 -4.81 -5.06 4.25
CA GLY A 162 -3.86 -4.82 3.16
C GLY A 162 -2.51 -5.47 3.44
N ASN A 163 -1.68 -5.53 2.43
CA ASN A 163 -0.39 -6.20 2.42
C ASN A 163 0.75 -5.26 2.85
N HIS A 164 1.50 -5.66 3.89
CA HIS A 164 2.69 -4.94 4.35
C HIS A 164 3.94 -5.82 4.27
N THR A 165 3.96 -6.75 3.32
CA THR A 165 5.01 -7.75 3.05
C THR A 165 5.09 -8.90 4.07
N MET A 166 5.75 -9.97 3.66
CA MET A 166 5.88 -11.16 4.51
C MET A 166 6.80 -10.93 5.72
N THR A 167 7.92 -10.22 5.52
CA THR A 167 8.99 -10.06 6.53
C THR A 167 9.42 -8.62 6.78
N HIS A 168 8.70 -7.64 6.24
CA HIS A 168 8.96 -6.21 6.40
C HIS A 168 10.37 -5.76 5.94
N PRO A 169 10.89 -6.23 4.78
CA PRO A 169 12.19 -5.80 4.30
C PRO A 169 12.11 -4.40 3.66
N ASP A 170 13.28 -3.78 3.45
CA ASP A 170 13.37 -2.68 2.48
C ASP A 170 13.14 -3.24 1.06
N MET A 171 11.93 -2.99 0.54
CA MET A 171 11.52 -3.49 -0.77
C MET A 171 12.25 -2.81 -1.92
N SER A 172 12.80 -1.61 -1.73
CA SER A 172 13.51 -0.86 -2.78
C SER A 172 14.79 -1.54 -3.24
N GLY A 173 15.39 -2.34 -2.37
CA GLY A 173 16.56 -3.17 -2.70
C GLY A 173 16.24 -4.45 -3.50
N ILE A 174 14.94 -4.78 -3.68
CA ILE A 174 14.53 -5.98 -4.42
C ILE A 174 14.35 -5.62 -5.90
N SER A 175 15.26 -6.11 -6.74
CA SER A 175 15.25 -5.88 -8.19
C SER A 175 14.52 -6.96 -8.99
N SER A 176 14.35 -8.14 -8.40
CA SER A 176 13.65 -9.26 -9.02
C SER A 176 12.15 -9.17 -8.74
N LYS A 177 11.32 -9.17 -9.80
CA LYS A 177 9.86 -9.22 -9.67
C LYS A 177 9.40 -10.45 -8.92
N ASP A 178 10.03 -11.60 -9.16
CA ASP A 178 9.69 -12.85 -8.49
C ASP A 178 9.94 -12.78 -6.98
N ASP A 179 11.03 -12.16 -6.54
CA ASP A 179 11.30 -12.00 -5.11
C ASP A 179 10.42 -10.94 -4.48
N PHE A 180 10.09 -9.87 -5.22
CA PHE A 180 9.10 -8.89 -4.81
C PHE A 180 7.73 -9.56 -4.62
N GLN A 181 7.28 -10.34 -5.60
CA GLN A 181 6.03 -11.07 -5.57
C GLN A 181 5.97 -12.06 -4.40
N LYS A 182 7.06 -12.79 -4.10
CA LYS A 182 7.09 -13.73 -2.95
C LYS A 182 6.77 -13.04 -1.62
N GLN A 183 7.23 -11.80 -1.44
CA GLN A 183 6.92 -11.02 -0.23
C GLN A 183 5.42 -10.70 -0.13
N LEU A 184 4.75 -10.50 -1.24
CA LEU A 184 3.32 -10.19 -1.27
C LEU A 184 2.46 -11.45 -1.21
N ASP A 185 2.77 -12.46 -2.03
CA ASP A 185 2.03 -13.73 -2.10
C ASP A 185 2.02 -14.48 -0.77
N GLY A 186 3.12 -14.37 0.01
CA GLY A 186 3.19 -14.99 1.33
C GLY A 186 2.10 -14.48 2.27
N VAL A 187 1.87 -13.17 2.28
CA VAL A 187 0.82 -12.53 3.09
C VAL A 187 -0.57 -12.89 2.60
N GLU A 188 -0.79 -12.89 1.27
CA GLU A 188 -2.08 -13.28 0.68
C GLU A 188 -2.47 -14.70 1.07
N LYS A 189 -1.54 -15.66 0.96
CA LYS A 189 -1.77 -17.07 1.33
C LYS A 189 -2.11 -17.24 2.80
N LEU A 190 -1.40 -16.50 3.69
CA LEU A 190 -1.72 -16.52 5.12
C LEU A 190 -3.11 -15.93 5.37
N TYR A 191 -3.43 -14.80 4.76
CA TYR A 191 -4.74 -14.18 4.89
C TYR A 191 -5.86 -15.10 4.42
N GLU A 192 -5.73 -15.69 3.23
CA GLU A 192 -6.71 -16.65 2.68
C GLU A 192 -6.87 -17.87 3.60
N SER A 193 -5.77 -18.40 4.15
CA SER A 193 -5.82 -19.53 5.09
C SER A 193 -6.57 -19.24 6.37
N VAL A 194 -6.58 -17.97 6.84
CA VAL A 194 -7.22 -17.53 8.07
C VAL A 194 -8.69 -17.14 7.86
N THR A 195 -8.99 -16.51 6.71
CA THR A 195 -10.30 -15.91 6.45
C THR A 195 -11.14 -16.69 5.46
N GLY A 196 -10.52 -17.48 4.60
CA GLY A 196 -11.17 -18.12 3.44
C GLY A 196 -11.47 -17.16 2.29
N GLU A 197 -11.00 -15.90 2.37
CA GLU A 197 -11.26 -14.85 1.39
C GLU A 197 -9.96 -14.42 0.70
N GLN A 198 -10.07 -13.88 -0.52
CA GLN A 198 -8.94 -13.27 -1.21
C GLN A 198 -8.64 -11.90 -0.60
N MET A 199 -7.35 -11.60 -0.39
CA MET A 199 -6.92 -10.32 0.12
C MET A 199 -7.14 -9.20 -0.91
N THR A 200 -7.62 -8.05 -0.44
CA THR A 200 -7.66 -6.84 -1.26
C THR A 200 -6.24 -6.44 -1.67
N LYS A 201 -6.04 -6.15 -2.97
CA LYS A 201 -4.72 -5.78 -3.54
C LYS A 201 -4.30 -4.37 -3.15
N PHE A 202 -4.26 -4.10 -1.85
CA PHE A 202 -3.71 -2.89 -1.24
C PHE A 202 -2.36 -3.21 -0.63
N TYR A 203 -1.37 -2.39 -0.97
CA TYR A 203 0.01 -2.55 -0.53
C TYR A 203 0.55 -1.26 0.09
N ARG A 204 1.33 -1.41 1.15
CA ARG A 204 2.13 -0.32 1.69
C ARG A 204 3.59 -0.78 1.80
N PRO A 205 4.54 -0.05 1.18
CA PRO A 205 5.95 -0.40 1.32
C PRO A 205 6.41 -0.22 2.76
N PRO A 206 7.15 -1.18 3.32
CA PRO A 206 7.76 -1.05 4.64
C PRO A 206 8.55 0.24 4.78
N GLN A 207 8.41 0.91 5.93
CA GLN A 207 9.10 2.16 6.27
C GLN A 207 8.79 3.34 5.31
N GLY A 208 7.93 3.16 4.32
CA GLY A 208 7.71 4.12 3.25
C GLY A 208 8.89 4.23 2.28
N ILE A 209 9.81 3.26 2.28
CA ILE A 209 10.94 3.23 1.34
C ILE A 209 10.46 2.60 0.03
N TYR A 210 10.71 3.28 -1.08
CA TYR A 210 10.25 2.84 -2.39
C TYR A 210 11.24 3.21 -3.49
N SER A 211 11.06 2.61 -4.66
CA SER A 211 11.65 3.05 -5.92
C SER A 211 10.58 2.99 -7.00
N THR A 212 10.75 3.70 -8.09
CA THR A 212 9.81 3.66 -9.23
C THR A 212 9.68 2.26 -9.81
N SER A 213 10.75 1.45 -9.80
CA SER A 213 10.70 0.05 -10.23
C SER A 213 9.83 -0.81 -9.31
N ASN A 214 9.90 -0.60 -7.99
CA ASN A 214 9.05 -1.35 -7.04
C ASN A 214 7.59 -0.94 -7.14
N LEU A 215 7.29 0.35 -7.35
CA LEU A 215 5.94 0.81 -7.61
C LEU A 215 5.37 0.19 -8.90
N ALA A 216 6.18 0.10 -9.97
CA ALA A 216 5.79 -0.57 -11.20
C ALA A 216 5.54 -2.07 -10.99
N MET A 217 6.41 -2.77 -10.23
CA MET A 217 6.20 -4.19 -9.89
C MET A 217 4.90 -4.41 -9.12
N ALA A 218 4.61 -3.56 -8.13
CA ALA A 218 3.35 -3.64 -7.38
C ALA A 218 2.14 -3.45 -8.30
N GLN A 219 2.17 -2.45 -9.18
CA GLN A 219 1.12 -2.19 -10.16
C GLN A 219 0.91 -3.37 -11.12
N GLU A 220 2.00 -3.95 -11.66
CA GLU A 220 1.93 -5.12 -12.55
C GLU A 220 1.34 -6.37 -11.86
N LEU A 221 1.49 -6.48 -10.54
CA LEU A 221 0.87 -7.52 -9.73
C LEU A 221 -0.58 -7.19 -9.32
N GLY A 222 -1.10 -6.07 -9.82
CA GLY A 222 -2.48 -5.62 -9.59
C GLY A 222 -2.70 -4.87 -8.29
N TYR A 223 -1.64 -4.46 -7.59
CA TYR A 223 -1.75 -3.72 -6.34
C TYR A 223 -1.92 -2.22 -6.57
N SER A 224 -2.69 -1.60 -5.65
CA SER A 224 -2.61 -0.17 -5.40
C SER A 224 -1.70 0.09 -4.20
N THR A 225 -0.73 0.99 -4.37
CA THR A 225 0.24 1.33 -3.31
C THR A 225 -0.25 2.53 -2.52
N PHE A 226 -0.20 2.44 -1.18
CA PHE A 226 -0.66 3.51 -0.29
C PHE A 226 0.44 4.02 0.62
N PHE A 227 0.82 5.27 0.40
CA PHE A 227 1.55 6.09 1.36
C PHE A 227 0.55 6.80 2.30
N TRP A 228 0.93 7.93 2.87
CA TRP A 228 0.12 8.72 3.80
C TRP A 228 0.35 10.21 3.61
N SER A 229 -0.61 11.02 4.00
CA SER A 229 -0.49 12.49 4.06
C SER A 229 -0.56 13.03 5.48
N LEU A 230 -0.88 12.17 6.45
CA LEU A 230 -0.88 12.52 7.86
C LEU A 230 -0.27 11.36 8.65
N ALA A 231 0.77 11.64 9.40
CA ALA A 231 1.41 10.72 10.34
C ALA A 231 2.11 11.50 11.47
N TYR A 232 2.48 10.78 12.50
CA TYR A 232 3.36 11.27 13.56
C TYR A 232 4.21 10.11 14.08
N VAL A 233 5.25 10.42 14.88
CA VAL A 233 6.13 9.37 15.41
C VAL A 233 5.43 8.68 16.57
N ASP A 234 4.88 7.49 16.33
CA ASP A 234 4.11 6.69 17.28
C ASP A 234 4.63 5.25 17.45
N TRP A 235 5.62 4.84 16.63
CA TRP A 235 6.13 3.47 16.60
C TRP A 235 7.27 3.20 17.58
N ILE A 236 7.88 4.23 18.20
CA ILE A 236 9.00 4.07 19.12
C ILE A 236 8.45 3.64 20.49
N GLN A 237 8.59 2.35 20.82
CA GLN A 237 7.94 1.76 22.00
C GLN A 237 8.28 2.44 23.32
N ASN A 238 9.55 2.81 23.51
CA ASN A 238 10.04 3.44 24.75
C ASN A 238 9.93 4.97 24.75
N GLN A 239 9.37 5.56 23.70
CA GLN A 239 9.23 7.01 23.53
C GLN A 239 7.86 7.32 22.92
N GLN A 240 6.80 6.81 23.54
CA GLN A 240 5.46 7.09 23.08
C GLN A 240 5.11 8.56 23.32
N PRO A 241 4.54 9.27 22.32
CA PRO A 241 4.13 10.66 22.49
C PRO A 241 3.04 10.77 23.56
N SER A 242 3.01 11.89 24.25
CA SER A 242 1.89 12.18 25.15
C SER A 242 0.57 12.31 24.39
N ARG A 243 -0.54 12.19 25.12
CA ARG A 243 -1.88 12.42 24.55
C ARG A 243 -1.99 13.80 23.91
N GLU A 244 -1.49 14.82 24.58
CA GLU A 244 -1.53 16.21 24.15
C GLU A 244 -0.74 16.43 22.86
N GLU A 245 0.47 15.87 22.75
CA GLU A 245 1.31 15.93 21.55
C GLU A 245 0.65 15.19 20.38
N ALA A 246 0.06 14.02 20.61
CA ALA A 246 -0.64 13.27 19.61
C ALA A 246 -1.84 14.05 19.05
N PHE A 247 -2.69 14.61 19.92
CA PHE A 247 -3.81 15.44 19.52
C PHE A 247 -3.36 16.71 18.78
N GLN A 248 -2.35 17.41 19.28
CA GLN A 248 -1.82 18.58 18.62
C GLN A 248 -1.40 18.27 17.17
N LYS A 249 -0.61 17.22 16.97
CA LYS A 249 -0.11 16.85 15.63
C LYS A 249 -1.23 16.36 14.71
N LEU A 250 -2.11 15.48 15.21
CA LEU A 250 -3.14 14.85 14.40
C LEU A 250 -4.25 15.86 14.02
N LEU A 251 -4.66 16.73 14.95
CA LEU A 251 -5.70 17.74 14.66
C LEU A 251 -5.19 18.90 13.80
N ALA A 252 -3.92 19.31 13.94
CA ALA A 252 -3.35 20.36 13.09
C ALA A 252 -3.14 19.91 11.64
N ARG A 253 -2.92 18.61 11.43
CA ARG A 253 -2.58 18.05 10.11
C ARG A 253 -3.75 17.44 9.36
N ILE A 254 -4.92 17.30 9.99
CA ILE A 254 -6.08 16.73 9.34
C ILE A 254 -6.54 17.61 8.18
N HIS A 255 -6.86 17.00 7.04
CA HIS A 255 -7.33 17.69 5.85
C HIS A 255 -8.31 16.80 5.07
N PRO A 256 -9.15 17.35 4.17
CA PRO A 256 -10.00 16.56 3.29
C PRO A 256 -9.18 15.59 2.44
N GLY A 257 -9.61 14.32 2.40
CA GLY A 257 -8.93 13.28 1.64
C GLY A 257 -7.66 12.72 2.29
N ALA A 258 -7.38 13.03 3.56
CA ALA A 258 -6.19 12.54 4.23
C ALA A 258 -6.15 11.00 4.33
N ILE A 259 -5.02 10.41 3.95
CA ILE A 259 -4.67 9.04 4.33
C ILE A 259 -3.84 9.15 5.60
N VAL A 260 -4.40 8.65 6.70
CA VAL A 260 -3.81 8.75 8.04
C VAL A 260 -3.04 7.48 8.35
N LEU A 261 -1.74 7.58 8.61
CA LEU A 261 -0.94 6.47 9.11
C LEU A 261 -0.84 6.52 10.62
N LEU A 262 -1.24 5.44 11.26
CA LEU A 262 -1.06 5.11 12.67
C LEU A 262 -0.45 3.71 12.80
N HIS A 263 0.20 3.41 13.92
CA HIS A 263 0.69 2.05 14.20
C HIS A 263 -0.16 1.40 15.30
N ASN A 264 -0.50 0.12 15.08
CA ASN A 264 -1.26 -0.66 16.06
C ASN A 264 -0.48 -0.88 17.35
N THR A 265 0.84 -0.86 17.29
CA THR A 265 1.72 -1.06 18.44
C THR A 265 1.80 0.16 19.37
N SER A 266 1.28 1.31 18.97
CA SER A 266 1.29 2.53 19.78
C SER A 266 0.28 2.44 20.94
N SER A 267 0.80 2.48 22.18
CA SER A 267 -0.05 2.58 23.36
C SER A 267 -0.84 3.89 23.40
N THR A 268 -0.26 4.97 22.88
CA THR A 268 -0.95 6.26 22.76
C THR A 268 -2.12 6.17 21.81
N ASN A 269 -1.98 5.55 20.63
CA ASN A 269 -3.09 5.34 19.70
C ASN A 269 -4.21 4.50 20.34
N GLY A 270 -3.86 3.41 21.03
CA GLY A 270 -4.83 2.59 21.73
C GLY A 270 -5.62 3.34 22.82
N LEU A 271 -5.04 4.40 23.39
CA LEU A 271 -5.68 5.21 24.43
C LEU A 271 -6.49 6.38 23.88
N ILE A 272 -6.07 7.00 22.75
CA ILE A 272 -6.66 8.25 22.29
C ILE A 272 -7.67 8.08 21.15
N LEU A 273 -7.70 6.94 20.46
CA LEU A 273 -8.43 6.79 19.20
C LEU A 273 -9.93 7.08 19.36
N ASP A 274 -10.56 6.63 20.45
CA ASP A 274 -11.98 6.91 20.74
C ASP A 274 -12.26 8.43 20.78
N ASP A 275 -11.46 9.15 21.55
CA ASP A 275 -11.60 10.60 21.67
C ASP A 275 -11.19 11.33 20.38
N LEU A 276 -10.23 10.80 19.65
CA LEU A 276 -9.78 11.36 18.39
C LEU A 276 -10.87 11.25 17.33
N LEU A 277 -11.52 10.10 17.20
CA LEU A 277 -12.65 9.89 16.29
C LEU A 277 -13.87 10.75 16.66
N THR A 278 -14.05 11.09 17.94
CA THR A 278 -15.08 12.04 18.37
C THR A 278 -14.79 13.47 17.88
N LYS A 279 -13.51 13.81 17.68
CA LYS A 279 -13.09 15.16 17.28
C LYS A 279 -13.01 15.33 15.76
N TRP A 280 -12.77 14.26 15.05
CA TRP A 280 -12.72 14.24 13.58
C TRP A 280 -14.11 14.14 12.98
#